data_29ee7edb248c38eb76a22356b094cab6
#
_entry.id   29ee7edb248c38eb76a22356b094cab6
#
_cell.length_a   1.000
_cell.length_b   1.000
_cell.length_c   1.000
_cell.angle_alpha   90.00
_cell.angle_beta   90.00
_cell.angle_gamma   90.00
#
_symmetry.space_group_name_H-M   'P 1'
#
loop_
_entity.id
_entity.type
_entity.pdbx_description
1 polymer ?
#
loop_
_entity_poly.entity_id
_entity_poly.type
_entity_poly.pdbx_seq_one_letter_code
_entity_poly.pdbx_strand_id
1 'polypeptide(L)'
;NLTWIIPETSGHDHPNAPGVDMQSSAYLFFKNNGYRDFAYQNVYYLELKNYVLPADMKTRLKQLEENELHITTYRPDLHQGFDELFDNLANEDWRTRIISNIKRPDGGDPVLILEHKGKICGFTGPLSVQESGRGYFAGIGVHSDYRGRGAGKVMFASLCIGLKEIGARFMTLFTGENNPARNIYEAAGFKIVKSFADMRKDIK
;
A
#
# COMPACT_ATOMS: atom_id res chain seq x y z
N ASN A 1 -27.21 0.27 -12.91
CA ASN A 1 -25.80 0.17 -12.47
C ASN A 1 -25.74 -0.24 -11.01
N LEU A 2 -25.86 -1.55 -10.72
CA LEU A 2 -25.58 -2.12 -9.39
C LEU A 2 -24.11 -2.55 -9.33
N THR A 3 -23.20 -1.61 -9.46
CA THR A 3 -21.75 -1.90 -9.44
C THR A 3 -21.15 -1.84 -8.04
N TRP A 4 -21.91 -1.46 -7.02
CA TRP A 4 -21.36 -1.23 -5.69
C TRP A 4 -22.24 -1.82 -4.60
N ILE A 5 -21.89 -3.00 -4.12
CA ILE A 5 -22.38 -3.49 -2.82
C ILE A 5 -21.21 -3.35 -1.86
N ILE A 6 -21.31 -2.42 -0.94
CA ILE A 6 -20.33 -2.21 0.14
C ILE A 6 -20.69 -3.15 1.27
N PRO A 7 -19.85 -4.13 1.64
CA PRO A 7 -20.06 -4.86 2.88
C PRO A 7 -19.65 -3.97 4.06
N GLU A 8 -20.58 -3.50 4.85
CA GLU A 8 -20.35 -2.70 6.07
C GLU A 8 -19.59 -3.43 7.17
N THR A 9 -19.20 -4.68 6.98
CA THR A 9 -18.79 -5.55 8.10
C THR A 9 -17.38 -6.10 7.99
N SER A 10 -16.50 -5.55 7.17
CA SER A 10 -15.20 -6.17 6.99
C SER A 10 -14.15 -5.84 8.07
N GLY A 11 -14.46 -5.09 9.12
CA GLY A 11 -13.48 -4.72 10.16
C GLY A 11 -12.18 -4.07 9.61
N HIS A 12 -12.19 -3.78 8.32
CA HIS A 12 -11.13 -3.13 7.58
C HIS A 12 -11.65 -1.73 7.25
N ASP A 13 -10.92 -0.70 7.66
CA ASP A 13 -11.22 0.69 7.33
C ASP A 13 -11.00 0.99 5.83
N HIS A 14 -11.43 0.10 4.96
CA HIS A 14 -11.52 0.31 3.52
C HIS A 14 -12.99 0.57 3.17
N PRO A 15 -13.39 1.85 3.06
CA PRO A 15 -14.78 2.20 2.80
C PRO A 15 -15.30 1.76 1.43
N ASN A 16 -14.45 1.23 0.58
CA ASN A 16 -14.74 0.94 -0.81
C ASN A 16 -14.14 -0.40 -1.26
N ALA A 17 -14.59 -1.53 -0.69
CA ALA A 17 -14.35 -2.81 -1.34
C ALA A 17 -15.37 -2.95 -2.49
N PRO A 18 -14.99 -2.69 -3.75
CA PRO A 18 -15.91 -2.87 -4.87
C PRO A 18 -16.12 -4.35 -5.12
N GLY A 19 -17.34 -4.71 -5.56
CA GLY A 19 -17.62 -6.03 -6.05
C GLY A 19 -18.35 -6.95 -5.09
N VAL A 20 -18.58 -8.17 -5.57
CA VAL A 20 -19.32 -9.21 -4.85
C VAL A 20 -18.32 -10.15 -4.18
N ASP A 21 -18.51 -10.39 -2.88
CA ASP A 21 -17.70 -11.36 -2.14
C ASP A 21 -17.82 -12.76 -2.77
N MET A 22 -16.73 -13.29 -3.29
CA MET A 22 -16.71 -14.57 -4.01
C MET A 22 -16.99 -15.78 -3.11
N GLN A 23 -16.91 -15.60 -1.78
CA GLN A 23 -17.26 -16.66 -0.81
C GLN A 23 -18.72 -16.57 -0.34
N SER A 24 -19.51 -15.61 -0.84
CA SER A 24 -20.89 -15.41 -0.46
C SER A 24 -21.88 -16.09 -1.44
N SER A 25 -23.08 -16.40 -0.95
CA SER A 25 -24.20 -16.85 -1.79
C SER A 25 -24.63 -15.80 -2.84
N ALA A 26 -24.37 -14.53 -2.58
CA ALA A 26 -24.62 -13.44 -3.52
C ALA A 26 -23.82 -13.63 -4.83
N TYR A 27 -22.59 -14.12 -4.78
CA TYR A 27 -21.81 -14.39 -5.97
C TYR A 27 -22.52 -15.40 -6.88
N LEU A 28 -22.97 -16.54 -6.32
CA LEU A 28 -23.72 -17.55 -7.07
C LEU A 28 -25.05 -17.01 -7.59
N PHE A 29 -25.75 -16.19 -6.79
CA PHE A 29 -27.00 -15.56 -7.23
C PHE A 29 -26.76 -14.70 -8.48
N PHE A 30 -25.76 -13.83 -8.48
CA PHE A 30 -25.45 -12.99 -9.64
C PHE A 30 -25.01 -13.83 -10.85
N LYS A 31 -24.17 -14.84 -10.67
CA LYS A 31 -23.79 -15.77 -11.75
C LYS A 31 -25.00 -16.43 -12.39
N ASN A 32 -25.89 -16.97 -11.57
CA ASN A 32 -27.11 -17.64 -12.05
C ASN A 32 -28.10 -16.69 -12.75
N ASN A 33 -28.00 -15.38 -12.47
CA ASN A 33 -28.79 -14.35 -13.12
C ASN A 33 -28.09 -13.70 -14.33
N GLY A 34 -27.03 -14.33 -14.86
CA GLY A 34 -26.37 -13.95 -16.10
C GLY A 34 -25.36 -12.82 -15.96
N TYR A 35 -24.94 -12.48 -14.75
CA TYR A 35 -23.80 -11.61 -14.52
C TYR A 35 -22.48 -12.38 -14.80
N ARG A 36 -21.48 -11.67 -15.32
CA ARG A 36 -20.15 -12.20 -15.59
C ARG A 36 -19.09 -11.38 -14.86
N ASP A 37 -18.08 -12.07 -14.36
CA ASP A 37 -16.91 -11.44 -13.79
C ASP A 37 -16.14 -10.70 -14.89
N PHE A 38 -15.64 -9.49 -14.59
CA PHE A 38 -14.78 -8.77 -15.51
C PHE A 38 -13.49 -8.23 -14.85
N ALA A 39 -13.42 -8.20 -13.51
CA ALA A 39 -12.23 -7.91 -12.75
C ALA A 39 -12.34 -8.54 -11.35
N TYR A 40 -11.20 -8.66 -10.67
CA TYR A 40 -11.13 -9.14 -9.30
C TYR A 40 -10.36 -8.17 -8.43
N GLN A 41 -10.80 -8.05 -7.19
CA GLN A 41 -10.18 -7.24 -6.17
C GLN A 41 -9.81 -8.14 -4.99
N ASN A 42 -8.62 -7.97 -4.44
CA ASN A 42 -8.11 -8.85 -3.40
C ASN A 42 -7.74 -8.06 -2.14
N VAL A 43 -8.14 -8.59 -1.00
CA VAL A 43 -7.67 -8.16 0.32
C VAL A 43 -6.43 -8.97 0.67
N TYR A 44 -5.35 -8.28 0.90
CA TYR A 44 -4.10 -8.83 1.38
C TYR A 44 -3.97 -8.60 2.88
N TYR A 45 -3.40 -9.56 3.59
CA TYR A 45 -3.17 -9.52 5.03
C TYR A 45 -1.76 -9.97 5.36
N LEU A 46 -1.17 -9.32 6.37
CA LEU A 46 0.09 -9.74 7.00
C LEU A 46 0.00 -9.51 8.50
N GLU A 47 0.33 -10.53 9.29
CA GLU A 47 0.56 -10.37 10.73
C GLU A 47 1.96 -9.79 10.96
N LEU A 48 2.04 -8.68 11.69
CA LEU A 48 3.30 -7.97 11.89
C LEU A 48 4.07 -8.42 13.14
N LYS A 49 3.41 -9.06 14.11
CA LYS A 49 4.00 -9.42 15.41
C LYS A 49 5.38 -10.08 15.28
N ASN A 50 5.50 -11.05 14.39
CA ASN A 50 6.74 -11.80 14.17
C ASN A 50 7.41 -11.44 12.83
N TYR A 51 7.01 -10.35 12.21
CA TYR A 51 7.55 -9.96 10.92
C TYR A 51 9.05 -9.67 11.03
N VAL A 52 9.81 -10.20 10.11
CA VAL A 52 11.23 -9.93 9.92
C VAL A 52 11.48 -9.59 8.47
N LEU A 53 12.44 -8.72 8.22
CA LEU A 53 12.82 -8.35 6.86
C LEU A 53 13.26 -9.60 6.07
N PRO A 54 12.62 -9.96 4.96
CA PRO A 54 13.01 -11.11 4.15
C PRO A 54 14.48 -11.04 3.72
N ALA A 55 15.13 -12.20 3.58
CA ALA A 55 16.58 -12.26 3.30
C ALA A 55 16.95 -11.59 1.97
N ASP A 56 16.13 -11.77 0.94
CA ASP A 56 16.32 -11.11 -0.36
C ASP A 56 16.12 -9.59 -0.28
N MET A 57 15.27 -9.07 0.63
CA MET A 57 15.12 -7.63 0.89
C MET A 57 16.34 -7.06 1.61
N LYS A 58 16.98 -7.83 2.51
CA LYS A 58 18.25 -7.42 3.13
C LYS A 58 19.37 -7.27 2.10
N THR A 59 19.45 -8.21 1.16
CA THR A 59 20.42 -8.13 0.06
C THR A 59 20.17 -6.92 -0.83
N ARG A 60 18.91 -6.69 -1.19
CA ARG A 60 18.52 -5.52 -2.01
C ARG A 60 18.74 -4.19 -1.30
N LEU A 61 18.51 -4.13 0.01
CA LEU A 61 18.79 -2.92 0.80
C LEU A 61 20.26 -2.54 0.69
N LYS A 62 21.18 -3.51 0.88
CA LYS A 62 22.62 -3.28 0.68
C LYS A 62 22.96 -2.79 -0.73
N GLN A 63 22.36 -3.39 -1.76
CA GLN A 63 22.55 -2.95 -3.15
C GLN A 63 22.05 -1.51 -3.40
N LEU A 64 20.98 -1.08 -2.74
CA LEU A 64 20.52 0.31 -2.80
C LEU A 64 21.56 1.23 -2.13
N GLU A 65 22.01 0.88 -0.93
CA GLU A 65 23.02 1.65 -0.17
C GLU A 65 24.35 1.79 -0.94
N GLU A 66 24.81 0.72 -1.60
CA GLU A 66 25.98 0.74 -2.49
C GLU A 66 25.81 1.71 -3.69
N ASN A 67 24.57 2.03 -4.06
CA ASN A 67 24.23 3.01 -5.08
C ASN A 67 23.78 4.37 -4.49
N GLU A 68 24.18 4.67 -3.26
CA GLU A 68 23.86 5.91 -2.55
C GLU A 68 22.34 6.16 -2.39
N LEU A 69 21.52 5.10 -2.43
CA LEU A 69 20.07 5.16 -2.23
C LEU A 69 19.75 4.64 -0.82
N HIS A 70 19.26 5.51 0.04
CA HIS A 70 18.99 5.17 1.43
C HIS A 70 17.50 5.24 1.75
N ILE A 71 17.02 4.25 2.51
CA ILE A 71 15.67 4.28 3.06
C ILE A 71 15.77 4.78 4.49
N THR A 72 15.15 5.92 4.74
CA THR A 72 15.21 6.60 6.04
C THR A 72 13.89 7.31 6.36
N THR A 73 13.78 7.85 7.56
CA THR A 73 12.67 8.72 7.94
C THR A 73 12.88 10.13 7.41
N TYR A 74 11.84 10.73 6.86
CA TYR A 74 11.87 12.12 6.42
C TYR A 74 12.26 13.08 7.54
N ARG A 75 13.16 13.99 7.23
CA ARG A 75 13.58 15.10 8.09
C ARG A 75 13.62 16.39 7.27
N PRO A 76 12.85 17.42 7.65
CA PRO A 76 12.73 18.65 6.85
C PRO A 76 14.04 19.46 6.75
N ASP A 77 14.95 19.27 7.68
CA ASP A 77 16.28 19.89 7.71
C ASP A 77 17.28 19.22 6.76
N LEU A 78 17.04 17.98 6.33
CA LEU A 78 17.98 17.19 5.52
C LEU A 78 17.43 16.80 4.13
N HIS A 79 16.11 16.74 3.97
CA HIS A 79 15.51 16.15 2.78
C HIS A 79 14.58 17.12 2.08
N GLN A 80 14.68 17.17 0.75
CA GLN A 80 13.86 18.04 -0.10
C GLN A 80 13.38 17.31 -1.36
N GLY A 81 12.35 17.82 -2.03
CA GLY A 81 11.90 17.34 -3.33
C GLY A 81 10.58 16.57 -3.32
N PHE A 82 9.74 16.70 -2.28
CA PHE A 82 8.40 16.11 -2.31
C PHE A 82 7.54 16.62 -3.46
N ASP A 83 7.61 17.91 -3.81
CA ASP A 83 6.81 18.46 -4.91
C ASP A 83 7.20 17.80 -6.23
N GLU A 84 8.50 17.73 -6.55
CA GLU A 84 9.00 17.06 -7.75
C GLU A 84 8.62 15.56 -7.76
N LEU A 85 8.73 14.88 -6.61
CA LEU A 85 8.32 13.48 -6.51
C LEU A 85 6.84 13.32 -6.83
N PHE A 86 5.95 14.12 -6.22
CA PHE A 86 4.52 14.00 -6.44
C PHE A 86 4.09 14.45 -7.83
N ASP A 87 4.76 15.42 -8.46
CA ASP A 87 4.57 15.77 -9.87
C ASP A 87 4.88 14.56 -10.76
N ASN A 88 5.99 13.85 -10.50
CA ASN A 88 6.37 12.65 -11.24
C ASN A 88 5.39 11.49 -11.04
N LEU A 89 4.87 11.33 -9.82
CA LEU A 89 3.92 10.25 -9.49
C LEU A 89 2.50 10.54 -10.02
N ALA A 90 2.18 11.81 -10.31
CA ALA A 90 0.86 12.27 -10.77
C ALA A 90 -0.31 11.78 -9.89
N ASN A 91 -0.15 11.85 -8.57
CA ASN A 91 -1.14 11.37 -7.59
C ASN A 91 -1.38 12.41 -6.50
N GLU A 92 -2.42 13.24 -6.69
CA GLU A 92 -2.78 14.33 -5.78
C GLU A 92 -3.33 13.85 -4.42
N ASP A 93 -3.93 12.66 -4.37
CA ASP A 93 -4.38 12.09 -3.08
C ASP A 93 -3.17 11.76 -2.19
N TRP A 94 -2.15 11.14 -2.74
CA TRP A 94 -0.91 10.88 -2.00
C TRP A 94 -0.19 12.16 -1.59
N ARG A 95 -0.11 13.16 -2.51
CA ARG A 95 0.45 14.48 -2.21
C ARG A 95 -0.26 15.09 -1.00
N THR A 96 -1.59 15.20 -1.07
CA THR A 96 -2.40 15.82 -0.04
C THR A 96 -2.21 15.11 1.31
N ARG A 97 -2.26 13.79 1.35
CA ARG A 97 -2.10 13.00 2.59
C ARG A 97 -0.72 13.19 3.23
N ILE A 98 0.34 13.08 2.45
CA ILE A 98 1.70 13.17 2.98
C ILE A 98 2.04 14.62 3.36
N ILE A 99 1.73 15.60 2.50
CA ILE A 99 2.02 17.01 2.80
C ILE A 99 1.20 17.51 4.00
N SER A 100 -0.08 17.14 4.11
CA SER A 100 -0.88 17.48 5.27
C SER A 100 -0.33 16.86 6.56
N ASN A 101 0.16 15.62 6.48
CA ASN A 101 0.76 14.95 7.63
C ASN A 101 2.04 15.68 8.11
N ILE A 102 2.99 15.95 7.22
CA ILE A 102 4.27 16.58 7.61
C ILE A 102 4.14 18.05 8.01
N LYS A 103 3.04 18.72 7.63
CA LYS A 103 2.72 20.11 8.04
C LYS A 103 1.97 20.19 9.35
N ARG A 104 1.66 19.11 10.02
CA ARG A 104 1.04 19.14 11.33
C ARG A 104 1.94 19.85 12.34
N PRO A 105 1.38 20.60 13.32
CA PRO A 105 2.18 21.35 14.32
C PRO A 105 3.11 20.46 15.16
N ASP A 106 2.75 19.17 15.32
CA ASP A 106 3.53 18.15 16.03
C ASP A 106 4.59 17.47 15.14
N GLY A 107 4.72 17.87 13.87
CA GLY A 107 5.59 17.28 12.88
C GLY A 107 4.97 16.07 12.15
N GLY A 108 3.79 15.62 12.59
CA GLY A 108 3.06 14.49 12.00
C GLY A 108 3.68 13.12 12.28
N ASP A 109 3.02 12.10 11.76
CA ASP A 109 3.53 10.74 11.84
C ASP A 109 4.74 10.55 10.91
N PRO A 110 5.75 9.75 11.31
CA PRO A 110 6.96 9.56 10.50
C PRO A 110 6.65 9.03 9.10
N VAL A 111 7.29 9.61 8.09
CA VAL A 111 7.20 9.17 6.69
C VAL A 111 8.52 8.54 6.29
N LEU A 112 8.50 7.31 5.78
CA LEU A 112 9.68 6.69 5.19
C LEU A 112 9.90 7.21 3.77
N ILE A 113 11.12 7.57 3.46
CA ILE A 113 11.53 8.02 2.14
C ILE A 113 12.66 7.16 1.57
N LEU A 114 12.72 7.07 0.26
CA LEU A 114 13.94 6.75 -0.47
C LEU A 114 14.62 8.07 -0.80
N GLU A 115 15.85 8.23 -0.38
CA GLU A 115 16.63 9.44 -0.65
C GLU A 115 17.92 9.14 -1.44
N HIS A 116 18.38 10.10 -2.22
CA HIS A 116 19.65 10.13 -2.90
C HIS A 116 20.29 11.51 -2.70
N LYS A 117 21.35 11.59 -1.89
CA LYS A 117 22.06 12.84 -1.58
C LYS A 117 21.13 13.97 -1.09
N GLY A 118 20.22 13.64 -0.18
CA GLY A 118 19.23 14.56 0.37
C GLY A 118 18.00 14.81 -0.48
N LYS A 119 17.97 14.34 -1.74
CA LYS A 119 16.80 14.43 -2.62
C LYS A 119 15.85 13.26 -2.39
N ILE A 120 14.59 13.55 -2.21
CA ILE A 120 13.53 12.54 -2.04
C ILE A 120 13.20 11.90 -3.39
N CYS A 121 13.44 10.59 -3.51
CA CYS A 121 13.24 9.80 -4.71
C CYS A 121 12.07 8.80 -4.60
N GLY A 122 11.49 8.67 -3.42
CA GLY A 122 10.34 7.82 -3.14
C GLY A 122 9.81 8.03 -1.74
N PHE A 123 8.60 7.57 -1.49
CA PHE A 123 7.96 7.65 -0.17
C PHE A 123 7.13 6.41 0.14
N THR A 124 6.88 6.14 1.41
CA THR A 124 5.83 5.26 1.92
C THR A 124 5.46 5.64 3.35
N GLY A 125 4.26 5.29 3.78
CA GLY A 125 3.76 5.68 5.10
C GLY A 125 2.55 6.61 4.99
N PRO A 126 2.26 7.46 6.00
CA PRO A 126 3.00 7.62 7.26
C PRO A 126 2.94 6.37 8.16
N LEU A 127 3.87 6.29 9.13
CA LEU A 127 3.88 5.24 10.15
C LEU A 127 2.89 5.60 11.25
N SER A 128 1.71 5.00 11.21
CA SER A 128 0.70 5.15 12.27
C SER A 128 -0.09 3.87 12.50
N VAL A 129 -0.69 3.74 13.66
CA VAL A 129 -1.48 2.58 14.08
C VAL A 129 -2.90 3.01 14.37
N GLN A 130 -3.87 2.36 13.75
CA GLN A 130 -5.29 2.58 13.99
C GLN A 130 -5.74 1.92 15.30
N GLU A 131 -6.85 2.33 15.87
CA GLU A 131 -7.41 1.78 17.12
C GLU A 131 -7.57 0.26 17.08
N SER A 132 -7.89 -0.30 15.92
CA SER A 132 -7.95 -1.75 15.71
C SER A 132 -6.61 -2.48 15.88
N GLY A 133 -5.51 -1.76 15.96
CA GLY A 133 -4.14 -2.28 15.94
C GLY A 133 -3.62 -2.52 14.52
N ARG A 134 -4.34 -2.04 13.49
CA ARG A 134 -3.91 -2.11 12.10
C ARG A 134 -2.88 -1.04 11.80
N GLY A 135 -1.77 -1.43 11.14
CA GLY A 135 -0.83 -0.47 10.54
C GLY A 135 -1.48 0.27 9.38
N TYR A 136 -1.39 1.61 9.40
CA TYR A 136 -1.95 2.46 8.34
C TYR A 136 -1.06 2.43 7.09
N PHE A 137 -1.67 2.52 5.92
CA PHE A 137 -0.97 2.57 4.63
C PHE A 137 -1.68 3.55 3.70
N ALA A 138 -1.08 4.71 3.49
CA ALA A 138 -1.60 5.72 2.56
C ALA A 138 -1.17 5.45 1.11
N GLY A 139 0.02 4.89 0.91
CA GLY A 139 0.55 4.61 -0.41
C GLY A 139 2.06 4.40 -0.43
N ILE A 140 2.56 4.04 -1.60
CA ILE A 140 4.00 3.89 -1.89
C ILE A 140 4.27 4.36 -3.32
N GLY A 141 5.28 5.21 -3.48
CA GLY A 141 5.70 5.72 -4.77
C GLY A 141 7.21 5.82 -4.88
N VAL A 142 7.73 5.54 -6.08
CA VAL A 142 9.14 5.73 -6.43
C VAL A 142 9.18 6.51 -7.73
N HIS A 143 9.97 7.60 -7.75
CA HIS A 143 10.20 8.42 -8.93
C HIS A 143 10.67 7.57 -10.11
N SER A 144 10.22 7.88 -11.32
CA SER A 144 10.47 7.08 -12.54
C SER A 144 11.94 6.71 -12.73
N ASP A 145 12.85 7.66 -12.50
CA ASP A 145 14.30 7.49 -12.72
C ASP A 145 14.97 6.50 -11.74
N TYR A 146 14.29 6.18 -10.65
CA TYR A 146 14.78 5.26 -9.61
C TYR A 146 14.02 3.92 -9.59
N ARG A 147 13.09 3.73 -10.51
CA ARG A 147 12.37 2.44 -10.68
C ARG A 147 13.27 1.33 -11.24
N GLY A 148 12.79 0.10 -11.20
CA GLY A 148 13.53 -1.06 -11.73
C GLY A 148 14.65 -1.60 -10.82
N ARG A 149 15.01 -0.89 -9.75
CA ARG A 149 16.08 -1.25 -8.80
C ARG A 149 15.58 -2.05 -7.58
N GLY A 150 14.31 -2.41 -7.53
CA GLY A 150 13.71 -3.13 -6.41
C GLY A 150 13.39 -2.26 -5.18
N ALA A 151 13.63 -0.94 -5.24
CA ALA A 151 13.45 -0.01 -4.12
C ALA A 151 12.05 -0.08 -3.51
N GLY A 152 10.97 -0.14 -4.32
CA GLY A 152 9.60 -0.23 -3.82
C GLY A 152 9.36 -1.47 -2.94
N LYS A 153 9.96 -2.62 -3.27
CA LYS A 153 9.84 -3.83 -2.44
C LYS A 153 10.51 -3.66 -1.09
N VAL A 154 11.72 -3.10 -1.08
CA VAL A 154 12.48 -2.86 0.16
C VAL A 154 11.78 -1.80 1.01
N MET A 155 11.35 -0.68 0.42
CA MET A 155 10.61 0.37 1.13
C MET A 155 9.34 -0.17 1.79
N PHE A 156 8.58 -1.01 1.10
CA PHE A 156 7.36 -1.59 1.65
C PHE A 156 7.66 -2.59 2.79
N ALA A 157 8.69 -3.40 2.65
CA ALA A 157 9.14 -4.29 3.72
C ALA A 157 9.66 -3.49 4.93
N SER A 158 10.35 -2.36 4.70
CA SER A 158 10.77 -1.43 5.77
C SER A 158 9.59 -0.75 6.45
N LEU A 159 8.53 -0.40 5.69
CA LEU A 159 7.27 0.09 6.26
C LEU A 159 6.69 -0.95 7.23
N CYS A 160 6.65 -2.23 6.87
CA CYS A 160 6.14 -3.29 7.75
C CYS A 160 6.97 -3.41 9.04
N ILE A 161 8.29 -3.26 8.97
CA ILE A 161 9.16 -3.22 10.16
C ILE A 161 8.84 -1.99 11.02
N GLY A 162 8.81 -0.79 10.43
CA GLY A 162 8.50 0.44 11.17
C GLY A 162 7.12 0.41 11.83
N LEU A 163 6.09 -0.09 11.14
CA LEU A 163 4.76 -0.26 11.70
C LEU A 163 4.75 -1.24 12.88
N LYS A 164 5.47 -2.36 12.78
CA LYS A 164 5.65 -3.31 13.89
C LYS A 164 6.31 -2.64 15.10
N GLU A 165 7.36 -1.85 14.89
CA GLU A 165 8.11 -1.17 15.95
C GLU A 165 7.25 -0.17 16.72
N ILE A 166 6.30 0.48 16.07
CA ILE A 166 5.32 1.38 16.72
C ILE A 166 4.08 0.66 17.24
N GLY A 167 4.06 -0.68 17.25
CA GLY A 167 3.03 -1.50 17.89
C GLY A 167 1.88 -1.94 17.00
N ALA A 168 1.97 -1.81 15.67
CA ALA A 168 0.97 -2.42 14.79
C ALA A 168 1.00 -3.94 14.88
N ARG A 169 -0.18 -4.53 15.00
CA ARG A 169 -0.33 -6.00 15.13
C ARG A 169 -0.43 -6.68 13.76
N PHE A 170 -1.08 -6.03 12.83
CA PHE A 170 -1.30 -6.54 11.47
C PHE A 170 -1.42 -5.39 10.48
N MET A 171 -1.34 -5.74 9.21
CA MET A 171 -1.59 -4.81 8.11
C MET A 171 -2.49 -5.47 7.07
N THR A 172 -3.42 -4.70 6.55
CA THR A 172 -4.25 -5.09 5.41
C THR A 172 -4.21 -4.03 4.33
N LEU A 173 -4.37 -4.49 3.11
CA LEU A 173 -4.51 -3.62 1.95
C LEU A 173 -5.41 -4.26 0.91
N PHE A 174 -5.87 -3.44 -0.01
CA PHE A 174 -6.79 -3.84 -1.04
C PHE A 174 -6.25 -3.41 -2.41
N THR A 175 -6.28 -4.32 -3.40
CA THR A 175 -5.82 -4.02 -4.75
C THR A 175 -6.45 -4.93 -5.80
N GLY A 176 -6.57 -4.41 -7.03
CA GLY A 176 -6.98 -5.20 -8.18
C GLY A 176 -5.94 -6.25 -8.57
N GLU A 177 -6.41 -7.37 -9.10
CA GLU A 177 -5.56 -8.50 -9.52
C GLU A 177 -4.49 -8.11 -10.54
N ASN A 178 -4.81 -7.15 -11.43
CA ASN A 178 -3.93 -6.68 -12.49
C ASN A 178 -3.01 -5.52 -12.07
N ASN A 179 -3.08 -5.07 -10.80
CA ASN A 179 -2.22 -4.03 -10.31
C ASN A 179 -0.80 -4.56 -10.07
N PRO A 180 0.25 -4.05 -10.74
CA PRO A 180 1.63 -4.50 -10.53
C PRO A 180 2.13 -4.34 -9.11
N ALA A 181 1.53 -3.46 -8.29
CA ALA A 181 1.87 -3.26 -6.89
C ALA A 181 1.67 -4.54 -6.04
N ARG A 182 0.81 -5.48 -6.47
CA ARG A 182 0.66 -6.78 -5.81
C ARG A 182 1.99 -7.51 -5.60
N ASN A 183 2.91 -7.39 -6.57
CA ASN A 183 4.23 -8.00 -6.48
C ASN A 183 5.09 -7.44 -5.33
N ILE A 184 4.81 -6.21 -4.88
CA ILE A 184 5.48 -5.59 -3.73
C ILE A 184 4.94 -6.22 -2.44
N TYR A 185 3.63 -6.39 -2.36
CA TYR A 185 2.95 -6.94 -1.19
C TYR A 185 3.27 -8.42 -0.98
N GLU A 186 3.17 -9.21 -2.05
CA GLU A 186 3.51 -10.63 -2.03
C GLU A 186 4.99 -10.86 -1.65
N ALA A 187 5.90 -10.04 -2.17
CA ALA A 187 7.32 -10.10 -1.81
C ALA A 187 7.59 -9.77 -0.33
N ALA A 188 6.74 -8.94 0.29
CA ALA A 188 6.79 -8.67 1.72
C ALA A 188 6.10 -9.76 2.58
N GLY A 189 5.51 -10.79 1.96
CA GLY A 189 4.91 -11.92 2.65
C GLY A 189 3.39 -11.83 2.86
N PHE A 190 2.73 -10.83 2.32
CA PHE A 190 1.28 -10.71 2.38
C PHE A 190 0.59 -11.88 1.65
N LYS A 191 -0.54 -12.30 2.18
CA LYS A 191 -1.39 -13.35 1.60
C LYS A 191 -2.77 -12.79 1.29
N ILE A 192 -3.35 -13.25 0.18
CA ILE A 192 -4.75 -12.97 -0.13
C ILE A 192 -5.61 -13.72 0.89
N VAL A 193 -6.49 -12.99 1.57
CA VAL A 193 -7.42 -13.54 2.57
C VAL A 193 -8.88 -13.42 2.12
N LYS A 194 -9.16 -12.55 1.15
CA LYS A 194 -10.50 -12.37 0.60
C LYS A 194 -10.42 -11.86 -0.83
N SER A 195 -11.35 -12.30 -1.68
CA SER A 195 -11.46 -11.84 -3.05
C SER A 195 -12.90 -11.41 -3.36
N PHE A 196 -13.01 -10.37 -4.17
CA PHE A 196 -14.26 -9.83 -4.66
C PHE A 196 -14.26 -9.85 -6.18
N ALA A 197 -15.39 -10.18 -6.79
CA ALA A 197 -15.57 -10.12 -8.23
C ALA A 197 -16.33 -8.83 -8.60
N ASP A 198 -15.75 -8.04 -9.50
CA ASP A 198 -16.49 -6.99 -10.19
C ASP A 198 -17.33 -7.66 -11.29
N MET A 199 -18.64 -7.56 -11.18
CA MET A 199 -19.56 -8.28 -12.04
C MET A 199 -20.41 -7.34 -12.86
N ARG A 200 -20.69 -7.72 -14.11
CA ARG A 200 -21.57 -6.97 -15.00
C ARG A 200 -22.51 -7.88 -15.76
N LYS A 201 -23.64 -7.33 -16.16
CA LYS A 201 -24.62 -7.93 -17.08
C LYS A 201 -24.99 -6.91 -18.12
N ASP A 202 -24.95 -7.31 -19.38
CA ASP A 202 -25.45 -6.48 -20.48
C ASP A 202 -26.99 -6.54 -20.46
N ILE A 203 -27.63 -5.40 -20.38
CA ILE A 203 -29.08 -5.28 -20.47
C ILE A 203 -29.41 -5.05 -21.96
N LYS A 204 -30.17 -5.97 -22.53
CA LYS A 204 -30.70 -5.83 -23.89
C LYS A 204 -31.83 -4.83 -23.92
#